data_c499ef5a53bcdb68bfa12ff2d7aa99f6
#
_entry.id   c499ef5a53bcdb68bfa12ff2d7aa99f6
#
_cell.length_a   1.000
_cell.length_b   1.000
_cell.length_c   1.000
_cell.angle_alpha   90.00
_cell.angle_beta   90.00
_cell.angle_gamma   90.00
#
_symmetry.space_group_name_H-M   'P 1'
#
loop_
_entity.id
_entity.type
_entity.pdbx_description
1 polymer ?
#
loop_
_entity_poly.entity_id
_entity_poly.type
_entity_poly.pdbx_seq_one_letter_code
_entity_poly.pdbx_strand_id
1 'polypeptide(L)'
;MTRPSDATASSSQHRTPPEIAPDPLVVAAATLTAGCDFIEERLGVRPRPGGKHPAMGTHNALLRAGPRLFLEVIAIDPGGAKPLRPRWFDLDDPRMQAELAEGPRLVHWVARSRDIVHDAPRSPIDLGRIVSASRGDLSWRITVPDDGHLPARGLVPTLIEWSDARHPADALPDAGVQMIALAGEHPEPAPVRAALAALSLSETLKVTYGQSPRLAAMLRSPRGTVTL
;
A
#
# COMPACT_ATOMS: atom_id res chain seq x y z
N MET A 1 -34.94 -51.08 16.29
CA MET A 1 -35.21 -49.88 15.50
C MET A 1 -34.30 -48.79 16.03
N THR A 2 -33.14 -48.65 15.45
CA THR A 2 -32.10 -47.63 15.79
C THR A 2 -31.98 -46.70 14.60
N ARG A 3 -32.23 -45.41 14.82
CA ARG A 3 -32.04 -44.36 13.82
C ARG A 3 -30.54 -44.00 13.73
N PRO A 4 -29.98 -43.78 12.55
CA PRO A 4 -28.66 -43.22 12.42
C PRO A 4 -28.68 -41.68 12.63
N SER A 5 -27.68 -41.20 13.35
CA SER A 5 -27.39 -39.79 13.63
C SER A 5 -26.81 -39.17 12.40
N ASP A 6 -27.45 -38.10 11.88
CA ASP A 6 -26.91 -37.23 10.83
C ASP A 6 -25.82 -36.33 11.41
N ALA A 7 -24.60 -36.65 11.08
CA ALA A 7 -23.46 -35.76 11.29
C ALA A 7 -23.38 -34.76 10.13
N THR A 8 -23.84 -33.52 10.34
CA THR A 8 -23.64 -32.40 9.43
C THR A 8 -22.15 -32.05 9.42
N ALA A 9 -21.47 -32.48 8.39
CA ALA A 9 -20.12 -32.04 8.10
C ALA A 9 -20.17 -30.58 7.66
N SER A 10 -19.69 -29.68 8.52
CA SER A 10 -19.42 -28.28 8.19
C SER A 10 -18.28 -28.22 7.19
N SER A 11 -18.60 -28.01 5.92
CA SER A 11 -17.62 -27.75 4.87
C SER A 11 -17.07 -26.34 5.08
N SER A 12 -15.88 -26.23 5.69
CA SER A 12 -15.07 -25.04 5.64
C SER A 12 -14.67 -24.77 4.19
N GLN A 13 -15.41 -23.86 3.54
CA GLN A 13 -15.07 -23.39 2.21
C GLN A 13 -13.68 -22.73 2.30
N HIS A 14 -12.67 -23.40 1.75
CA HIS A 14 -11.37 -22.81 1.46
C HIS A 14 -11.59 -21.70 0.43
N ARG A 15 -11.81 -20.47 0.91
CA ARG A 15 -11.78 -19.30 0.02
C ARG A 15 -10.39 -19.20 -0.55
N THR A 16 -10.25 -19.41 -1.83
CA THR A 16 -9.02 -19.09 -2.56
C THR A 16 -8.63 -17.64 -2.20
N PRO A 17 -7.39 -17.38 -1.78
CA PRO A 17 -6.96 -16.01 -1.49
C PRO A 17 -7.27 -15.10 -2.69
N PRO A 18 -7.68 -13.86 -2.48
CA PRO A 18 -7.96 -12.94 -3.58
C PRO A 18 -6.74 -12.84 -4.47
N GLU A 19 -6.98 -12.80 -5.77
CA GLU A 19 -5.95 -12.74 -6.80
C GLU A 19 -5.10 -11.46 -6.65
N ILE A 20 -5.76 -10.36 -6.27
CA ILE A 20 -5.14 -9.08 -5.92
C ILE A 20 -5.46 -8.77 -4.46
N ALA A 21 -4.45 -8.40 -3.68
CA ALA A 21 -4.58 -8.15 -2.24
C ALA A 21 -3.72 -6.96 -1.79
N PRO A 22 -4.12 -6.22 -0.74
CA PRO A 22 -3.28 -5.16 -0.17
C PRO A 22 -1.88 -5.64 0.17
N ASP A 23 -0.89 -4.79 -0.12
CA ASP A 23 0.52 -5.03 0.20
C ASP A 23 1.05 -3.89 1.08
N PRO A 24 1.85 -2.89 0.69
CA PRO A 24 2.12 -1.79 1.60
C PRO A 24 1.01 -0.73 1.62
N LEU A 25 0.81 -0.20 2.83
CA LEU A 25 0.30 1.15 3.03
C LEU A 25 1.48 2.12 2.97
N VAL A 26 1.39 3.19 2.20
CA VAL A 26 2.49 4.12 1.97
C VAL A 26 2.27 5.43 2.73
N VAL A 27 3.13 5.69 3.70
CA VAL A 27 3.22 6.96 4.42
C VAL A 27 4.43 7.72 3.89
N ALA A 28 4.19 8.83 3.22
CA ALA A 28 5.24 9.72 2.77
C ALA A 28 5.62 10.74 3.84
N ALA A 29 6.88 11.15 3.86
CA ALA A 29 7.42 12.13 4.78
C ALA A 29 8.51 12.97 4.11
N ALA A 30 8.72 14.19 4.60
CA ALA A 30 9.83 15.06 4.15
C ALA A 30 11.20 14.43 4.48
N THR A 31 11.31 13.75 5.62
CA THR A 31 12.48 12.94 6.00
C THR A 31 12.02 11.59 6.55
N LEU A 32 12.84 10.55 6.37
CA LEU A 32 12.53 9.23 6.89
C LEU A 32 12.40 9.23 8.42
N THR A 33 13.21 10.01 9.11
CA THR A 33 13.15 10.17 10.57
C THR A 33 11.82 10.73 11.01
N ALA A 34 11.37 11.85 10.43
CA ALA A 34 10.07 12.46 10.75
C ALA A 34 8.90 11.49 10.50
N GLY A 35 8.96 10.71 9.42
CA GLY A 35 7.95 9.70 9.15
C GLY A 35 7.95 8.56 10.16
N CYS A 36 9.13 8.09 10.59
CA CYS A 36 9.23 7.06 11.64
C CYS A 36 8.75 7.58 12.99
N ASP A 37 9.08 8.81 13.36
CA ASP A 37 8.65 9.45 14.61
C ASP A 37 7.11 9.59 14.64
N PHE A 38 6.52 10.04 13.53
CA PHE A 38 5.07 10.13 13.36
C PHE A 38 4.37 8.77 13.57
N ILE A 39 4.88 7.71 12.95
CA ILE A 39 4.29 6.37 13.11
C ILE A 39 4.46 5.85 14.54
N GLU A 40 5.61 6.06 15.15
CA GLU A 40 5.85 5.68 16.54
C GLU A 40 4.92 6.42 17.52
N GLU A 41 4.72 7.72 17.31
CA GLU A 41 3.79 8.52 18.09
C GLU A 41 2.35 8.02 17.93
N ARG A 42 1.91 7.74 16.70
CA ARG A 42 0.53 7.33 16.39
C ARG A 42 0.23 5.89 16.81
N LEU A 43 1.13 4.96 16.53
CA LEU A 43 0.88 3.52 16.71
C LEU A 43 1.60 2.92 17.93
N GLY A 44 2.55 3.63 18.55
CA GLY A 44 3.34 3.13 19.67
C GLY A 44 4.44 2.15 19.27
N VAL A 45 4.73 2.04 17.98
CA VAL A 45 5.75 1.14 17.43
C VAL A 45 6.55 1.85 16.36
N ARG A 46 7.87 1.86 16.49
CA ARG A 46 8.76 2.45 15.52
C ARG A 46 8.98 1.53 14.31
N PRO A 47 8.82 2.02 13.07
CA PRO A 47 9.20 1.28 11.88
C PRO A 47 10.69 0.91 11.89
N ARG A 48 11.03 -0.27 11.35
CA ARG A 48 12.41 -0.73 11.22
C ARG A 48 13.02 -0.26 9.90
N PRO A 49 14.33 0.00 9.85
CA PRO A 49 14.99 0.32 8.59
C PRO A 49 14.68 -0.72 7.51
N GLY A 50 14.25 -0.24 6.36
CA GLY A 50 13.98 -1.07 5.19
C GLY A 50 15.18 -1.09 4.26
N GLY A 51 15.37 -0.04 3.45
CA GLY A 51 16.50 0.06 2.53
C GLY A 51 16.37 1.24 1.59
N LYS A 52 17.21 1.22 0.56
CA LYS A 52 17.26 2.25 -0.48
C LYS A 52 16.71 1.72 -1.79
N HIS A 53 16.10 2.61 -2.57
CA HIS A 53 15.66 2.38 -3.94
C HIS A 53 16.49 3.25 -4.89
N PRO A 54 17.69 2.81 -5.32
CA PRO A 54 18.62 3.65 -6.08
C PRO A 54 18.01 4.21 -7.36
N ALA A 55 17.21 3.40 -8.07
CA ALA A 55 16.56 3.82 -9.31
C ALA A 55 15.54 4.95 -9.13
N MET A 56 15.02 5.14 -7.92
CA MET A 56 14.02 6.15 -7.57
C MET A 56 14.55 7.22 -6.61
N GLY A 57 15.80 7.07 -6.13
CA GLY A 57 16.41 8.02 -5.18
C GLY A 57 15.59 8.18 -3.91
N THR A 58 15.00 7.09 -3.40
CA THR A 58 14.21 7.06 -2.16
C THR A 58 14.74 6.02 -1.20
N HIS A 59 14.36 6.14 0.07
CA HIS A 59 14.64 5.15 1.11
C HIS A 59 13.40 4.96 1.98
N ASN A 60 13.33 3.84 2.70
CA ASN A 60 12.16 3.50 3.49
C ASN A 60 12.47 2.88 4.84
N ALA A 61 11.44 2.86 5.69
CA ALA A 61 11.35 2.05 6.90
C ALA A 61 10.00 1.32 6.89
N LEU A 62 9.96 0.13 7.49
CA LEU A 62 8.86 -0.81 7.37
C LEU A 62 8.33 -1.22 8.73
N LEU A 63 7.01 -1.40 8.82
CA LEU A 63 6.32 -1.93 10.00
C LEU A 63 5.29 -2.96 9.54
N ARG A 64 5.34 -4.18 10.09
CA ARG A 64 4.33 -5.19 9.81
C ARG A 64 2.95 -4.70 10.25
N ALA A 65 1.95 -4.80 9.37
CA ALA A 65 0.57 -4.34 9.60
C ALA A 65 -0.46 -5.44 9.33
N GLY A 66 -0.02 -6.70 9.33
CA GLY A 66 -0.85 -7.88 9.11
C GLY A 66 -0.10 -9.02 8.41
N PRO A 67 -0.77 -10.13 8.14
CA PRO A 67 -0.22 -11.20 7.31
C PRO A 67 0.06 -10.68 5.89
N ARG A 68 1.33 -10.73 5.45
CA ARG A 68 1.76 -10.25 4.13
C ARG A 68 1.26 -8.83 3.78
N LEU A 69 1.20 -7.97 4.80
CA LEU A 69 0.87 -6.56 4.72
C LEU A 69 1.84 -5.79 5.62
N PHE A 70 2.34 -4.67 5.13
CA PHE A 70 3.19 -3.78 5.93
C PHE A 70 2.84 -2.31 5.68
N LEU A 71 3.25 -1.45 6.58
CA LEU A 71 3.27 -0.02 6.42
C LEU A 71 4.69 0.35 6.00
N GLU A 72 4.81 1.09 4.93
CA GLU A 72 6.03 1.66 4.41
C GLU A 72 6.07 3.16 4.70
N VAL A 73 7.02 3.59 5.49
CA VAL A 73 7.40 5.01 5.57
C VAL A 73 8.44 5.26 4.50
N ILE A 74 8.17 6.20 3.59
CA ILE A 74 9.06 6.52 2.46
C ILE A 74 9.42 8.00 2.43
N ALA A 75 10.66 8.30 2.06
CA ALA A 75 11.15 9.66 1.85
C ALA A 75 12.16 9.70 0.71
N ILE A 76 12.42 10.89 0.17
CA ILE A 76 13.54 11.11 -0.74
C ILE A 76 14.84 10.86 0.04
N ASP A 77 15.74 10.03 -0.51
CA ASP A 77 17.07 9.79 0.07
C ASP A 77 17.97 11.00 -0.21
N PRO A 78 18.37 11.77 0.81
CA PRO A 78 19.24 12.96 0.59
C PRO A 78 20.63 12.59 0.07
N GLY A 79 21.07 11.34 0.30
CA GLY A 79 22.32 10.80 -0.25
C GLY A 79 22.16 10.01 -1.53
N GLY A 80 20.93 9.90 -2.05
CA GLY A 80 20.62 9.16 -3.27
C GLY A 80 20.88 10.00 -4.53
N ALA A 81 21.22 9.33 -5.64
CA ALA A 81 21.29 9.99 -6.93
C ALA A 81 19.91 10.50 -7.36
N LYS A 82 19.87 11.64 -8.06
CA LYS A 82 18.63 12.10 -8.71
C LYS A 82 18.25 11.09 -9.80
N PRO A 83 17.02 10.53 -9.77
CA PRO A 83 16.59 9.59 -10.80
C PRO A 83 16.44 10.28 -12.16
N LEU A 84 16.54 9.50 -13.24
CA LEU A 84 16.35 9.97 -14.62
C LEU A 84 14.89 10.22 -14.98
N ARG A 85 13.95 9.84 -14.12
CA ARG A 85 12.49 9.99 -14.27
C ARG A 85 11.91 10.56 -12.97
N PRO A 86 10.71 11.15 -12.99
CA PRO A 86 10.02 11.52 -11.76
C PRO A 86 9.90 10.36 -10.77
N ARG A 87 10.02 10.66 -9.50
CA ARG A 87 9.83 9.66 -8.43
C ARG A 87 8.38 9.22 -8.38
N TRP A 88 8.17 8.00 -7.95
CA TRP A 88 6.83 7.48 -7.64
C TRP A 88 6.16 8.26 -6.50
N PHE A 89 4.82 8.07 -6.38
CA PHE A 89 4.01 8.53 -5.26
C PHE A 89 3.97 10.06 -5.10
N ASP A 90 3.98 10.80 -6.23
CA ASP A 90 3.97 12.27 -6.23
C ASP A 90 5.15 12.91 -5.46
N LEU A 91 6.21 12.17 -5.13
CA LEU A 91 7.28 12.68 -4.28
C LEU A 91 8.06 13.88 -4.87
N ASP A 92 7.97 14.11 -6.18
CA ASP A 92 8.52 15.31 -6.84
C ASP A 92 7.46 16.40 -7.10
N ASP A 93 6.18 16.15 -6.80
CA ASP A 93 5.10 17.13 -6.98
C ASP A 93 5.24 18.23 -5.92
N PRO A 94 5.25 19.53 -6.33
CA PRO A 94 5.36 20.66 -5.40
C PRO A 94 4.23 20.70 -4.34
N ARG A 95 3.03 20.24 -4.66
CA ARG A 95 1.93 20.14 -3.68
C ARG A 95 2.22 19.11 -2.63
N MET A 96 2.66 17.91 -3.05
CA MET A 96 3.08 16.86 -2.13
C MET A 96 4.20 17.35 -1.22
N GLN A 97 5.20 18.01 -1.77
CA GLN A 97 6.31 18.57 -0.97
C GLN A 97 5.83 19.63 0.04
N ALA A 98 4.89 20.51 -0.35
CA ALA A 98 4.28 21.46 0.58
C ALA A 98 3.50 20.76 1.69
N GLU A 99 2.72 19.76 1.33
CA GLU A 99 1.94 18.94 2.27
C GLU A 99 2.84 18.14 3.24
N LEU A 100 3.97 17.61 2.76
CA LEU A 100 4.93 16.87 3.58
C LEU A 100 5.75 17.79 4.48
N ALA A 101 5.89 19.09 4.15
CA ALA A 101 6.49 20.08 5.03
C ALA A 101 5.60 20.36 6.27
N GLU A 102 4.29 20.18 6.17
CA GLU A 102 3.37 20.26 7.30
C GLU A 102 3.40 19.00 8.17
N GLY A 103 3.74 17.85 7.60
CA GLY A 103 3.88 16.58 8.32
C GLY A 103 3.72 15.33 7.47
N PRO A 104 4.13 14.16 8.00
CA PRO A 104 3.95 12.87 7.34
C PRO A 104 2.47 12.53 7.18
N ARG A 105 2.14 11.81 6.10
CA ARG A 105 0.75 11.40 5.82
C ARG A 105 0.65 10.11 5.03
N LEU A 106 -0.45 9.40 5.20
CA LEU A 106 -0.82 8.28 4.32
C LEU A 106 -1.19 8.86 2.95
N VAL A 107 -0.41 8.51 1.92
CA VAL A 107 -0.60 9.04 0.57
C VAL A 107 -1.10 8.00 -0.41
N HIS A 108 -0.85 6.71 -0.14
CA HIS A 108 -1.11 5.65 -1.10
C HIS A 108 -1.22 4.29 -0.43
N TRP A 109 -1.66 3.34 -1.20
CA TRP A 109 -1.57 1.91 -0.93
C TRP A 109 -1.21 1.16 -2.20
N VAL A 110 -0.54 0.04 -2.06
CA VAL A 110 -0.14 -0.84 -3.15
C VAL A 110 -0.93 -2.12 -3.05
N ALA A 111 -1.24 -2.74 -4.16
CA ALA A 111 -1.92 -4.02 -4.19
C ALA A 111 -1.04 -5.07 -4.89
N ARG A 112 -0.86 -6.21 -4.23
CA ARG A 112 -0.09 -7.33 -4.77
C ARG A 112 -0.91 -8.10 -5.78
N SER A 113 -0.39 -8.22 -6.99
CA SER A 113 -0.88 -9.07 -8.07
C SER A 113 0.00 -10.33 -8.17
N ARG A 114 -0.56 -11.39 -8.74
CA ARG A 114 0.17 -12.60 -9.14
C ARG A 114 0.58 -12.59 -10.61
N ASP A 115 -0.08 -11.74 -11.41
CA ASP A 115 0.20 -11.52 -12.82
C ASP A 115 -0.08 -10.05 -13.15
N ILE A 116 0.91 -9.20 -12.90
CA ILE A 116 0.79 -7.75 -13.09
C ILE A 116 0.57 -7.37 -14.57
N VAL A 117 1.05 -8.19 -15.50
CA VAL A 117 0.88 -7.95 -16.95
C VAL A 117 -0.59 -8.15 -17.37
N HIS A 118 -1.24 -9.14 -16.79
CA HIS A 118 -2.66 -9.41 -17.00
C HIS A 118 -3.53 -8.40 -16.25
N ASP A 119 -3.19 -8.07 -15.01
CA ASP A 119 -4.08 -7.31 -14.12
C ASP A 119 -4.04 -5.79 -14.37
N ALA A 120 -2.86 -5.21 -14.65
CA ALA A 120 -2.74 -3.76 -14.81
C ALA A 120 -3.65 -3.19 -15.93
N PRO A 121 -3.77 -3.81 -17.11
CA PRO A 121 -4.64 -3.32 -18.17
C PRO A 121 -6.14 -3.41 -17.87
N ARG A 122 -6.56 -4.13 -16.82
CA ARG A 122 -7.97 -4.21 -16.42
C ARG A 122 -8.49 -2.89 -15.84
N SER A 123 -7.59 -2.08 -15.27
CA SER A 123 -7.96 -0.79 -14.70
C SER A 123 -8.32 0.21 -15.82
N PRO A 124 -9.50 0.87 -15.75
CA PRO A 124 -9.84 1.96 -16.67
C PRO A 124 -9.06 3.26 -16.38
N ILE A 125 -8.38 3.34 -15.22
CA ILE A 125 -7.44 4.41 -14.87
C ILE A 125 -6.03 3.89 -15.15
N ASP A 126 -5.23 4.67 -15.88
CA ASP A 126 -3.85 4.31 -16.18
C ASP A 126 -3.03 4.17 -14.90
N LEU A 127 -2.43 2.99 -14.73
CA LEU A 127 -1.53 2.69 -13.60
C LEU A 127 -0.06 2.93 -13.98
N GLY A 128 0.22 3.33 -15.20
CA GLY A 128 1.57 3.54 -15.71
C GLY A 128 2.25 2.27 -16.21
N ARG A 129 3.54 2.38 -16.46
CA ARG A 129 4.35 1.26 -16.98
C ARG A 129 4.75 0.29 -15.88
N ILE A 130 4.87 -0.98 -16.25
CA ILE A 130 5.45 -2.00 -15.39
C ILE A 130 6.97 -1.83 -15.43
N VAL A 131 7.57 -1.55 -14.30
CA VAL A 131 9.02 -1.42 -14.12
C VAL A 131 9.54 -2.46 -13.14
N SER A 132 10.77 -2.94 -13.36
CA SER A 132 11.46 -3.83 -12.42
C SER A 132 12.22 -3.01 -11.40
N ALA A 133 12.17 -3.43 -10.15
CA ALA A 133 12.89 -2.81 -9.05
C ALA A 133 13.44 -3.88 -8.10
N SER A 134 14.42 -3.50 -7.30
CA SER A 134 15.04 -4.39 -6.31
C SER A 134 15.52 -3.62 -5.09
N ARG A 135 15.64 -4.34 -3.97
CA ARG A 135 16.21 -3.86 -2.71
C ARG A 135 16.79 -5.03 -1.94
N GLY A 136 18.11 -5.07 -1.77
CA GLY A 136 18.79 -6.24 -1.24
C GLY A 136 18.49 -7.48 -2.10
N ASP A 137 18.05 -8.55 -1.47
CA ASP A 137 17.71 -9.82 -2.14
C ASP A 137 16.25 -9.89 -2.64
N LEU A 138 15.48 -8.82 -2.44
CA LEU A 138 14.11 -8.72 -2.92
C LEU A 138 14.07 -8.04 -4.28
N SER A 139 13.29 -8.61 -5.21
CA SER A 139 12.99 -8.01 -6.50
C SER A 139 11.51 -8.12 -6.80
N TRP A 140 11.00 -7.15 -7.56
CA TRP A 140 9.60 -7.07 -7.91
C TRP A 140 9.39 -6.32 -9.23
N ARG A 141 8.21 -6.47 -9.80
CA ARG A 141 7.67 -5.61 -10.84
C ARG A 141 6.59 -4.71 -10.23
N ILE A 142 6.49 -3.47 -10.67
CA ILE A 142 5.55 -2.49 -10.11
C ILE A 142 5.07 -1.54 -11.21
N THR A 143 3.79 -1.15 -11.17
CA THR A 143 3.27 -0.12 -12.09
C THR A 143 3.67 1.26 -11.58
N VAL A 144 4.20 2.11 -12.48
CA VAL A 144 4.60 3.49 -12.14
C VAL A 144 4.26 4.39 -13.32
N PRO A 145 3.38 5.39 -13.15
CA PRO A 145 3.13 6.41 -14.16
C PRO A 145 4.41 7.14 -14.55
N ASP A 146 4.52 7.56 -15.82
CA ASP A 146 5.75 8.17 -16.34
C ASP A 146 6.10 9.50 -15.69
N ASP A 147 5.07 10.21 -15.23
CA ASP A 147 5.17 11.46 -14.50
C ASP A 147 5.28 11.27 -12.97
N GLY A 148 5.21 10.02 -12.48
CA GLY A 148 5.29 9.68 -11.06
C GLY A 148 4.03 9.96 -10.25
N HIS A 149 2.94 10.42 -10.90
CA HIS A 149 1.71 10.77 -10.20
C HIS A 149 0.97 9.56 -9.62
N LEU A 150 0.27 9.80 -8.52
CA LEU A 150 -0.59 8.83 -7.87
C LEU A 150 -1.90 8.65 -8.64
N PRO A 151 -2.26 7.42 -9.09
CA PRO A 151 -3.54 7.16 -9.75
C PRO A 151 -4.70 7.55 -8.84
N ALA A 152 -5.63 8.36 -9.36
CA ALA A 152 -6.77 8.91 -8.61
C ALA A 152 -6.37 9.51 -7.25
N ARG A 153 -5.25 10.24 -7.19
CA ARG A 153 -4.74 10.86 -5.96
C ARG A 153 -4.50 9.86 -4.82
N GLY A 154 -4.03 8.66 -5.16
CA GLY A 154 -3.67 7.61 -4.23
C GLY A 154 -4.78 6.61 -3.89
N LEU A 155 -5.99 6.79 -4.40
CA LEU A 155 -7.12 5.91 -4.11
C LEU A 155 -7.15 4.65 -4.99
N VAL A 156 -6.64 4.70 -6.21
CA VAL A 156 -6.44 3.51 -7.03
C VAL A 156 -5.02 3.01 -6.81
N PRO A 157 -4.83 1.73 -6.44
CA PRO A 157 -3.52 1.27 -6.04
C PRO A 157 -2.56 1.13 -7.22
N THR A 158 -1.30 1.34 -6.95
CA THR A 158 -0.20 0.77 -7.72
C THR A 158 -0.22 -0.75 -7.58
N LEU A 159 0.02 -1.50 -8.65
CA LEU A 159 0.16 -2.95 -8.56
C LEU A 159 1.62 -3.33 -8.39
N ILE A 160 1.87 -4.33 -7.55
CA ILE A 160 3.19 -4.94 -7.33
C ILE A 160 3.12 -6.45 -7.50
N GLU A 161 4.14 -7.01 -8.12
CA GLU A 161 4.33 -8.46 -8.22
C GLU A 161 5.72 -8.81 -7.71
N TRP A 162 5.79 -9.57 -6.63
CA TRP A 162 7.04 -10.07 -6.07
C TRP A 162 7.60 -11.20 -6.92
N SER A 163 8.91 -11.18 -7.18
CA SER A 163 9.55 -12.15 -8.08
C SER A 163 9.62 -13.57 -7.51
N ASP A 164 9.47 -13.71 -6.19
CA ASP A 164 9.43 -15.00 -5.51
C ASP A 164 8.46 -15.01 -4.33
N ALA A 165 8.41 -16.10 -3.57
CA ALA A 165 7.50 -16.26 -2.44
C ALA A 165 7.87 -15.38 -1.22
N ARG A 166 9.07 -14.81 -1.17
CA ARG A 166 9.52 -13.95 -0.06
C ARG A 166 8.76 -12.64 -0.10
N HIS A 167 8.43 -12.15 1.09
CA HIS A 167 7.69 -10.90 1.23
C HIS A 167 8.27 -10.10 2.41
N PRO A 168 8.38 -8.76 2.31
CA PRO A 168 8.95 -7.94 3.38
C PRO A 168 8.32 -8.18 4.75
N ALA A 169 7.00 -8.35 4.80
CA ALA A 169 6.29 -8.58 6.06
C ALA A 169 6.68 -9.89 6.76
N ASP A 170 7.20 -10.89 6.04
CA ASP A 170 7.59 -12.18 6.62
C ASP A 170 8.86 -12.04 7.48
N ALA A 171 9.73 -11.09 7.12
CA ALA A 171 10.96 -10.78 7.86
C ALA A 171 10.76 -9.74 8.99
N LEU A 172 9.58 -9.10 9.06
CA LEU A 172 9.28 -8.12 10.08
C LEU A 172 8.65 -8.77 11.31
N PRO A 173 9.04 -8.35 12.53
CA PRO A 173 8.41 -8.85 13.75
C PRO A 173 6.95 -8.43 13.80
N ASP A 174 6.12 -9.28 14.39
CA ASP A 174 4.78 -8.89 14.78
C ASP A 174 4.87 -7.92 15.98
N ALA A 175 4.43 -6.70 15.76
CA ALA A 175 4.44 -5.62 16.75
C ALA A 175 3.02 -5.26 17.23
N GLY A 176 2.03 -6.13 16.98
CA GLY A 176 0.65 -5.92 17.37
C GLY A 176 -0.08 -4.86 16.52
N VAL A 177 0.45 -4.51 15.34
CA VAL A 177 -0.19 -3.59 14.41
C VAL A 177 -0.90 -4.38 13.32
N GLN A 178 -2.18 -4.05 13.10
CA GLN A 178 -3.02 -4.73 12.10
C GLN A 178 -3.93 -3.73 11.40
N MET A 179 -3.93 -3.73 10.08
CA MET A 179 -4.92 -2.99 9.30
C MET A 179 -6.32 -3.61 9.50
N ILE A 180 -7.29 -2.75 9.82
CA ILE A 180 -8.69 -3.11 10.00
C ILE A 180 -9.49 -2.78 8.74
N ALA A 181 -9.29 -1.57 8.20
CA ALA A 181 -10.05 -1.08 7.05
C ALA A 181 -9.29 0.00 6.30
N LEU A 182 -9.62 0.13 5.00
CA LEU A 182 -9.30 1.27 4.16
C LEU A 182 -10.58 2.01 3.78
N ALA A 183 -10.55 3.32 3.80
CA ALA A 183 -11.63 4.18 3.35
C ALA A 183 -11.08 5.29 2.44
N GLY A 184 -11.87 5.72 1.48
CA GLY A 184 -11.51 6.78 0.56
C GLY A 184 -12.64 7.78 0.35
N GLU A 185 -12.28 9.02 0.09
CA GLU A 185 -13.19 10.07 -0.36
C GLU A 185 -12.68 10.67 -1.66
N HIS A 186 -13.57 10.98 -2.59
CA HIS A 186 -13.21 11.60 -3.87
C HIS A 186 -14.38 12.46 -4.38
N PRO A 187 -14.14 13.63 -5.01
CA PRO A 187 -15.22 14.44 -5.58
C PRO A 187 -15.95 13.73 -6.74
N GLU A 188 -15.25 12.83 -7.41
CA GLU A 188 -15.81 11.97 -8.47
C GLU A 188 -15.55 10.49 -8.11
N PRO A 189 -16.35 9.87 -7.21
CA PRO A 189 -16.07 8.52 -6.73
C PRO A 189 -16.36 7.42 -7.76
N ALA A 190 -17.18 7.69 -8.79
CA ALA A 190 -17.59 6.66 -9.74
C ALA A 190 -16.43 6.08 -10.58
N PRO A 191 -15.52 6.88 -11.19
CA PRO A 191 -14.35 6.35 -11.89
C PRO A 191 -13.43 5.54 -10.99
N VAL A 192 -13.22 5.99 -9.73
CA VAL A 192 -12.38 5.29 -8.73
C VAL A 192 -12.99 3.93 -8.39
N ARG A 193 -14.30 3.88 -8.11
CA ARG A 193 -15.02 2.62 -7.86
C ARG A 193 -14.96 1.67 -9.04
N ALA A 194 -15.07 2.18 -10.27
CA ALA A 194 -14.96 1.37 -11.47
C ALA A 194 -13.57 0.71 -11.60
N ALA A 195 -12.51 1.45 -11.31
CA ALA A 195 -11.14 0.94 -11.30
C ALA A 195 -10.94 -0.14 -10.22
N LEU A 196 -11.42 0.12 -8.99
CA LEU A 196 -11.36 -0.86 -7.90
C LEU A 196 -12.16 -2.13 -8.21
N ALA A 197 -13.33 -1.99 -8.83
CA ALA A 197 -14.15 -3.13 -9.24
C ALA A 197 -13.46 -3.98 -10.32
N ALA A 198 -12.87 -3.33 -11.32
CA ALA A 198 -12.12 -4.00 -12.38
C ALA A 198 -10.91 -4.79 -11.84
N LEU A 199 -10.30 -4.33 -10.75
CA LEU A 199 -9.21 -5.00 -10.04
C LEU A 199 -9.70 -5.94 -8.92
N SER A 200 -11.02 -6.14 -8.76
CA SER A 200 -11.62 -6.97 -7.70
C SER A 200 -11.30 -6.47 -6.27
N LEU A 201 -11.12 -5.16 -6.11
CA LEU A 201 -10.73 -4.48 -4.86
C LEU A 201 -11.85 -3.66 -4.22
N SER A 202 -13.12 -3.79 -4.68
CA SER A 202 -14.27 -3.05 -4.16
C SER A 202 -14.54 -3.29 -2.66
N GLU A 203 -14.18 -4.46 -2.15
CA GLU A 203 -14.31 -4.77 -0.72
C GLU A 203 -13.08 -4.34 0.10
N THR A 204 -11.97 -4.05 -0.56
CA THR A 204 -10.74 -3.61 0.10
C THR A 204 -10.77 -2.13 0.44
N LEU A 205 -11.21 -1.28 -0.50
CA LEU A 205 -11.33 0.17 -0.32
C LEU A 205 -12.74 0.62 -0.66
N LYS A 206 -13.47 1.14 0.33
CA LYS A 206 -14.76 1.80 0.13
C LYS A 206 -14.53 3.28 -0.15
N VAL A 207 -15.01 3.74 -1.32
CA VAL A 207 -14.86 5.15 -1.73
C VAL A 207 -16.21 5.85 -1.69
N THR A 208 -16.29 6.97 -0.98
CA THR A 208 -17.46 7.83 -0.86
C THR A 208 -17.22 9.19 -1.51
N TYR A 209 -18.28 9.97 -1.65
CA TYR A 209 -18.14 11.37 -2.06
C TYR A 209 -17.48 12.19 -0.94
N GLY A 210 -16.53 13.04 -1.33
CA GLY A 210 -15.89 14.03 -0.48
C GLY A 210 -15.43 15.20 -1.33
N GLN A 211 -15.25 16.37 -0.74
CA GLN A 211 -14.88 17.60 -1.47
C GLN A 211 -13.44 17.53 -2.05
N SER A 212 -12.58 16.73 -1.44
CA SER A 212 -11.20 16.50 -1.89
C SER A 212 -10.83 15.02 -1.75
N PRO A 213 -9.90 14.53 -2.58
CA PRO A 213 -9.39 13.16 -2.45
C PRO A 213 -8.75 12.95 -1.08
N ARG A 214 -9.12 11.86 -0.41
CA ARG A 214 -8.57 11.45 0.88
C ARG A 214 -8.51 9.94 0.98
N LEU A 215 -7.37 9.42 1.40
CA LEU A 215 -7.19 8.02 1.80
C LEU A 215 -7.05 7.95 3.32
N ALA A 216 -7.71 6.99 3.95
CA ALA A 216 -7.58 6.73 5.37
C ALA A 216 -7.42 5.25 5.64
N ALA A 217 -6.55 4.89 6.55
CA ALA A 217 -6.35 3.52 7.03
C ALA A 217 -6.66 3.45 8.52
N MET A 218 -7.56 2.55 8.90
CA MET A 218 -7.84 2.23 10.29
C MET A 218 -6.96 1.05 10.70
N LEU A 219 -6.18 1.25 11.74
CA LEU A 219 -5.21 0.28 12.25
C LEU A 219 -5.49 0.00 13.73
N ARG A 220 -5.45 -1.28 14.12
CA ARG A 220 -5.28 -1.67 15.52
C ARG A 220 -3.80 -1.60 15.85
N SER A 221 -3.45 -1.11 17.03
CA SER A 221 -2.06 -0.97 17.47
C SER A 221 -1.96 -1.09 19.00
N PRO A 222 -0.76 -1.12 19.59
CA PRO A 222 -0.58 -1.02 21.05
C PRO A 222 -1.21 0.23 21.68
N ARG A 223 -1.43 1.31 20.91
CA ARG A 223 -2.14 2.52 21.37
C ARG A 223 -3.65 2.47 21.17
N GLY A 224 -4.21 1.32 20.78
CA GLY A 224 -5.61 1.16 20.44
C GLY A 224 -5.89 1.28 18.95
N THR A 225 -7.12 1.67 18.59
CA THR A 225 -7.51 1.88 17.19
C THR A 225 -7.15 3.30 16.77
N VAL A 226 -6.37 3.41 15.71
CA VAL A 226 -5.84 4.67 15.15
C VAL A 226 -6.22 4.77 13.69
N THR A 227 -6.59 5.96 13.23
CA THR A 227 -6.75 6.29 11.81
C THR A 227 -5.57 7.17 11.35
N LEU A 228 -4.90 6.72 10.29
CA LEU A 228 -3.90 7.48 9.53
C LEU A 228 -4.55 8.19 8.38
#